data_4fb00b45014adefa843efcf0805753ba
#
_entry.id   4fb00b45014adefa843efcf0805753ba
#
_cell.length_a   1.000
_cell.length_b   1.000
_cell.length_c   1.000
_cell.angle_alpha   90.00
_cell.angle_beta   90.00
_cell.angle_gamma   90.00
#
_symmetry.space_group_name_H-M   'P 1'
#
loop_
_entity.id
_entity.type
_entity.pdbx_description
1 polymer ?
#
loop_
_entity_poly.entity_id
_entity_poly.type
_entity_poly.pdbx_seq_one_letter_code
_entity_poly.pdbx_strand_id
1 'polypeptide(L)'
;MNIFEERNLLPETLPDRPMHLAKEWFNKTCEDKWQPNPNAMTLSTVDNNNTPSSRIVLCKYFKPDPGYIVFFTNYNSRKGREIKINSEVSLVFHWDNIGR
;
A
#
# COMPACT_ATOMS: atom_id res chain seq x y z
N MET A 1 -20.94 18.85 -7.94
CA MET A 1 -19.52 18.45 -7.93
C MET A 1 -19.37 17.14 -8.67
N ASN A 2 -18.42 17.02 -9.59
CA ASN A 2 -18.23 15.74 -10.22
C ASN A 2 -17.39 14.80 -9.31
N ILE A 3 -17.50 13.53 -9.55
CA ILE A 3 -16.84 12.48 -8.76
C ILE A 3 -15.32 12.66 -8.72
N PHE A 4 -14.72 13.14 -9.83
CA PHE A 4 -13.29 13.38 -9.90
C PHE A 4 -12.83 14.45 -8.92
N GLU A 5 -13.59 15.54 -8.78
CA GLU A 5 -13.24 16.61 -7.85
C GLU A 5 -13.28 16.12 -6.41
N GLU A 6 -14.32 15.37 -6.04
CA GLU A 6 -14.41 14.77 -4.71
C GLU A 6 -13.25 13.84 -4.42
N ARG A 7 -12.93 12.96 -5.35
CA ARG A 7 -11.86 11.98 -5.18
C ARG A 7 -10.49 12.62 -5.05
N ASN A 8 -10.30 13.76 -5.66
CA ASN A 8 -8.99 14.40 -5.70
C ASN A 8 -8.79 15.45 -4.61
N LEU A 9 -9.78 15.65 -3.74
CA LEU A 9 -9.63 16.56 -2.63
C LEU A 9 -8.64 16.00 -1.60
N LEU A 10 -7.59 16.76 -1.36
CA LEU A 10 -6.62 16.46 -0.32
C LEU A 10 -6.82 17.45 0.83
N PRO A 11 -6.42 17.09 2.06
CA PRO A 11 -6.37 18.07 3.14
C PRO A 11 -5.52 19.27 2.73
N GLU A 12 -5.92 20.46 3.16
CA GLU A 12 -5.17 21.67 2.88
C GLU A 12 -3.74 21.57 3.40
N THR A 13 -3.58 20.97 4.57
CA THR A 13 -2.27 20.69 5.16
C THR A 13 -2.12 19.18 5.33
N LEU A 14 -1.09 18.62 4.71
CA LEU A 14 -0.77 17.20 4.87
C LEU A 14 -0.01 16.99 6.18
N PRO A 15 -0.29 15.90 6.90
CA PRO A 15 0.45 15.60 8.13
C PRO A 15 1.90 15.24 7.84
N ASP A 16 2.79 15.52 8.80
CA ASP A 16 4.20 15.14 8.69
C ASP A 16 4.38 13.62 8.68
N ARG A 17 3.49 12.90 9.36
CA ARG A 17 3.49 11.44 9.44
C ARG A 17 2.31 10.92 8.64
N PRO A 18 2.55 10.24 7.49
CA PRO A 18 1.48 9.93 6.56
C PRO A 18 0.61 8.72 6.94
N MET A 19 1.06 7.87 7.86
CA MET A 19 0.42 6.57 8.08
C MET A 19 -1.01 6.68 8.61
N HIS A 20 -1.32 7.65 9.46
CA HIS A 20 -2.68 7.83 9.98
C HIS A 20 -3.66 8.21 8.87
N LEU A 21 -3.29 9.16 8.02
CA LEU A 21 -4.13 9.56 6.90
C LEU A 21 -4.32 8.41 5.91
N ALA A 22 -3.26 7.69 5.59
CA ALA A 22 -3.34 6.53 4.72
C ALA A 22 -4.25 5.45 5.31
N LYS A 23 -4.22 5.25 6.63
CA LYS A 23 -5.09 4.29 7.30
C LYS A 23 -6.56 4.71 7.23
N GLU A 24 -6.85 6.00 7.35
CA GLU A 24 -8.21 6.51 7.17
C GLU A 24 -8.74 6.19 5.77
N TRP A 25 -7.95 6.43 4.75
CA TRP A 25 -8.31 6.11 3.37
C TRP A 25 -8.51 4.61 3.18
N PHE A 26 -7.63 3.80 3.73
CA PHE A 26 -7.75 2.35 3.70
C PHE A 26 -9.06 1.88 4.34
N ASN A 27 -9.36 2.38 5.53
CA ASN A 27 -10.59 2.03 6.25
C ASN A 27 -11.83 2.42 5.43
N LYS A 28 -11.82 3.61 4.85
CA LYS A 28 -12.94 4.09 4.04
C LYS A 28 -13.17 3.18 2.83
N THR A 29 -12.12 2.79 2.16
CA THR A 29 -12.21 1.90 1.00
C THR A 29 -12.75 0.53 1.38
N CYS A 30 -12.33 0.00 2.54
CA CYS A 30 -12.82 -1.27 3.04
C CYS A 30 -14.29 -1.21 3.43
N GLU A 31 -14.74 -0.11 4.04
CA GLU A 31 -16.14 0.09 4.45
C GLU A 31 -17.06 0.23 3.26
N ASP A 32 -16.66 0.99 2.27
CA ASP A 32 -17.51 1.30 1.10
C ASP A 32 -17.73 0.08 0.20
N LYS A 33 -16.82 -0.88 0.21
CA LYS A 33 -16.90 -2.12 -0.57
C LYS A 33 -17.10 -1.91 -2.07
N TRP A 34 -16.65 -0.78 -2.59
CA TRP A 34 -16.84 -0.44 -4.00
C TRP A 34 -15.78 -1.09 -4.91
N GLN A 35 -14.68 -1.52 -4.32
CA GLN A 35 -13.64 -2.18 -5.09
C GLN A 35 -13.32 -3.52 -4.45
N PRO A 36 -13.11 -4.57 -5.26
CA PRO A 36 -12.65 -5.84 -4.73
C PRO A 36 -11.23 -5.71 -4.20
N ASN A 37 -10.95 -6.39 -3.09
CA ASN A 37 -9.61 -6.47 -2.53
C ASN A 37 -8.95 -5.10 -2.27
N PRO A 38 -9.58 -4.21 -1.50
CA PRO A 38 -8.95 -2.92 -1.19
C PRO A 38 -7.63 -3.07 -0.42
N ASN A 39 -7.37 -4.23 0.16
CA ASN A 39 -6.14 -4.58 0.84
C ASN A 39 -5.04 -5.10 -0.09
N ALA A 40 -5.31 -5.19 -1.40
CA ALA A 40 -4.29 -5.57 -2.37
C ALA A 40 -3.30 -4.42 -2.53
N MET A 41 -2.02 -4.74 -2.56
CA MET A 41 -0.96 -3.76 -2.75
C MET A 41 0.11 -4.32 -3.66
N THR A 42 0.75 -3.45 -4.42
CA THR A 42 1.89 -3.82 -5.26
C THR A 42 3.16 -3.68 -4.44
N LEU A 43 3.85 -4.79 -4.26
CA LEU A 43 5.15 -4.81 -3.58
C LEU A 43 6.26 -4.90 -4.62
N SER A 44 7.16 -3.93 -4.61
CA SER A 44 8.33 -3.92 -5.49
C SER A 44 9.58 -4.20 -4.67
N THR A 45 10.39 -5.12 -5.17
CA THR A 45 11.65 -5.54 -4.57
C THR A 45 12.74 -5.47 -5.62
N VAL A 46 13.98 -5.54 -5.17
CA VAL A 46 15.15 -5.42 -6.04
C VAL A 46 16.08 -6.60 -5.76
N ASP A 47 16.60 -7.23 -6.81
CA ASP A 47 17.58 -8.30 -6.65
C ASP A 47 19.00 -7.73 -6.48
N ASN A 48 19.98 -8.62 -6.34
CA ASN A 48 21.36 -8.22 -6.13
C ASN A 48 22.01 -7.58 -7.37
N ASN A 49 21.36 -7.60 -8.51
CA ASN A 49 21.77 -6.94 -9.75
C ASN A 49 21.02 -5.63 -10.00
N ASN A 50 20.31 -5.14 -8.98
CA ASN A 50 19.48 -3.92 -9.07
C ASN A 50 18.35 -4.02 -10.08
N THR A 51 17.89 -5.25 -10.37
CA THR A 51 16.74 -5.46 -11.24
C THR A 51 15.47 -5.49 -10.39
N PRO A 52 14.54 -4.54 -10.61
CA PRO A 52 13.29 -4.51 -9.85
C PRO A 52 12.30 -5.54 -10.36
N SER A 53 11.44 -6.01 -9.47
CA SER A 53 10.29 -6.82 -9.82
C SER A 53 9.12 -6.47 -8.91
N SER A 54 7.90 -6.67 -9.40
CA SER A 54 6.69 -6.27 -8.69
C SER A 54 5.64 -7.37 -8.76
N ARG A 55 4.84 -7.47 -7.72
CA ARG A 55 3.74 -8.43 -7.63
C ARG A 55 2.70 -7.89 -6.66
N ILE A 56 1.49 -8.43 -6.72
CA ILE A 56 0.42 -8.10 -5.80
C ILE A 56 0.52 -8.99 -4.57
N VAL A 57 0.45 -8.38 -3.40
CA VAL A 57 0.33 -9.08 -2.12
C VAL A 57 -0.84 -8.47 -1.35
N LEU A 58 -1.34 -9.17 -0.34
CA LEU A 58 -2.46 -8.69 0.46
C LEU A 58 -1.99 -8.18 1.81
N CYS A 59 -2.38 -6.96 2.13
CA CYS A 59 -2.13 -6.38 3.45
C CYS A 59 -2.97 -7.11 4.49
N LYS A 60 -2.34 -7.63 5.53
CA LYS A 60 -3.03 -8.28 6.65
C LYS A 60 -3.25 -7.31 7.80
N TYR A 61 -2.25 -6.51 8.12
CA TYR A 61 -2.34 -5.51 9.18
C TYR A 61 -1.76 -4.20 8.70
N PHE A 62 -2.44 -3.13 9.02
CA PHE A 62 -2.01 -1.77 8.71
C PHE A 62 -2.02 -1.01 10.02
N LYS A 63 -0.86 -0.79 10.59
CA LYS A 63 -0.68 -0.18 11.92
C LYS A 63 -0.02 1.19 11.78
N PRO A 64 -0.78 2.29 11.93
CA PRO A 64 -0.18 3.63 11.83
C PRO A 64 0.77 3.95 12.98
N ASP A 65 0.60 3.31 14.14
CA ASP A 65 1.49 3.47 15.29
C ASP A 65 2.10 2.12 15.65
N PRO A 66 3.42 1.96 15.60
CA PRO A 66 4.47 2.94 15.27
C PRO A 66 4.63 3.24 13.77
N GLY A 67 3.93 2.54 12.89
CA GLY A 67 3.97 2.74 11.45
C GLY A 67 4.57 1.55 10.72
N TYR A 68 3.72 0.53 10.43
CA TYR A 68 4.14 -0.63 9.65
C TYR A 68 2.94 -1.29 8.98
N ILE A 69 3.23 -2.06 7.96
CA ILE A 69 2.27 -2.88 7.24
C ILE A 69 2.78 -4.32 7.27
N VAL A 70 1.87 -5.27 7.48
CA VAL A 70 2.19 -6.69 7.54
C VAL A 70 1.50 -7.42 6.39
N PHE A 71 2.26 -8.22 5.68
CA PHE A 71 1.76 -9.20 4.72
C PHE A 71 2.47 -10.52 4.93
N PHE A 72 1.83 -11.62 4.54
CA PHE A 72 2.43 -12.94 4.67
C PHE A 72 3.00 -13.38 3.33
N THR A 73 4.16 -14.02 3.37
CA THR A 73 4.82 -14.53 2.18
C THR A 73 5.66 -15.75 2.52
N ASN A 74 6.01 -16.51 1.50
CA ASN A 74 6.95 -17.62 1.64
C ASN A 74 8.37 -17.08 1.55
N TYR A 75 9.20 -17.37 2.55
CA TYR A 75 10.61 -16.95 2.56
C TYR A 75 11.41 -17.48 1.37
N ASN A 76 10.99 -18.61 0.80
CA ASN A 76 11.65 -19.22 -0.35
C ASN A 76 11.15 -18.68 -1.69
N SER A 77 10.15 -17.78 -1.69
CA SER A 77 9.71 -17.12 -2.90
C SER A 77 10.76 -16.12 -3.39
N ARG A 78 10.62 -15.69 -4.66
CA ARG A 78 11.51 -14.69 -5.23
C ARG A 78 11.54 -13.40 -4.39
N LYS A 79 10.35 -12.88 -4.03
CA LYS A 79 10.26 -11.66 -3.22
C LYS A 79 10.85 -11.85 -1.83
N GLY A 80 10.66 -13.02 -1.22
CA GLY A 80 11.22 -13.32 0.10
C GLY A 80 12.74 -13.33 0.07
N ARG A 81 13.33 -13.93 -0.96
CA ARG A 81 14.79 -13.94 -1.14
C ARG A 81 15.33 -12.55 -1.43
N GLU A 82 14.65 -11.77 -2.27
CA GLU A 82 15.09 -10.42 -2.62
C GLU A 82 15.06 -9.50 -1.41
N ILE A 83 14.00 -9.54 -0.58
CA ILE A 83 13.90 -8.74 0.63
C ILE A 83 15.01 -9.08 1.63
N LYS A 84 15.40 -10.35 1.71
CA LYS A 84 16.48 -10.78 2.59
C LYS A 84 17.82 -10.19 2.19
N ILE A 85 18.04 -10.04 0.90
CA ILE A 85 19.30 -9.49 0.35
C ILE A 85 19.26 -7.95 0.39
N ASN A 86 18.15 -7.35 -0.02
CA ASN A 86 17.95 -5.92 -0.06
C ASN A 86 16.61 -5.59 0.55
N SER A 87 16.63 -4.96 1.72
CA SER A 87 15.43 -4.63 2.48
C SER A 87 14.71 -3.38 1.97
N GLU A 88 15.27 -2.68 0.99
CA GLU A 88 14.60 -1.52 0.39
C GLU A 88 13.49 -1.99 -0.53
N VAL A 89 12.26 -1.60 -0.20
CA VAL A 89 11.08 -2.02 -0.93
C VAL A 89 10.16 -0.82 -1.14
N SER A 90 9.22 -0.97 -2.08
CA SER A 90 8.18 0.02 -2.33
C SER A 90 6.82 -0.68 -2.31
N LEU A 91 5.84 -0.01 -1.74
CA LEU A 91 4.45 -0.48 -1.71
C LEU A 91 3.54 0.55 -2.34
N VAL A 92 2.61 0.08 -3.16
CA VAL A 92 1.59 0.95 -3.75
C VAL A 92 0.21 0.33 -3.50
N PHE A 93 -0.67 1.08 -2.87
CA PHE A 93 -2.10 0.80 -2.87
C PHE A 93 -2.77 1.64 -3.95
N HIS A 94 -3.75 1.06 -4.61
CA HIS A 94 -4.58 1.80 -5.56
C HIS A 94 -6.03 1.72 -5.10
N TRP A 95 -6.56 2.82 -4.60
CA TRP A 95 -7.93 2.93 -4.12
C TRP A 95 -8.72 3.82 -5.09
N ASP A 96 -9.13 3.21 -6.19
CA ASP A 96 -9.77 3.93 -7.29
C ASP A 96 -11.09 4.59 -6.86
N ASN A 97 -11.84 3.92 -6.00
CA ASN A 97 -13.14 4.44 -5.56
C ASN A 97 -13.06 5.76 -4.79
N ILE A 98 -11.89 6.10 -4.25
CA ILE A 98 -11.66 7.39 -3.58
C ILE A 98 -10.60 8.23 -4.29
N GLY A 99 -10.14 7.81 -5.46
CA GLY A 99 -9.16 8.55 -6.25
C GLY A 99 -7.78 8.65 -5.61
N ARG A 100 -7.37 7.61 -4.89
CA ARG A 100 -6.08 7.57 -4.18
C ARG A 100 -5.26 6.38 -4.59
#